data_7b80cd96c20631eba3928fe649694b1e
#
_entry.id   7b80cd96c20631eba3928fe649694b1e
#
_cell.length_a   1.000
_cell.length_b   1.000
_cell.length_c   1.000
_cell.angle_alpha   90.00
_cell.angle_beta   90.00
_cell.angle_gamma   90.00
#
_symmetry.space_group_name_H-M   'P 1'
#
loop_
_entity.id
_entity.type
_entity.pdbx_description
1 polymer ?
#
loop_
_entity_poly.entity_id
_entity_poly.type
_entity_poly.pdbx_seq_one_letter_code
_entity_poly.pdbx_strand_id
1 'polypeptide(L)'
;CKCFFNDTNNVVYLTIPSASELLFHETGHALHLYSVPPMLLVPFDYAEIVKRVRQNPKTLIAVENFVKEYKKITDNIEEKFRQKADKIYDDFLNDKEYRKRIKKTLSNLIDDKKEKYKDLQIPEKQLNMIISEMYTEEEYINCQKRIFINENTESNMRTYYGGLLAICDIIDAIYEGKLSNGLLVNAQGKKIDSTSGHGIQYYHRNVKITFSEIIANFAAIVKLPDAEENLQILKNIVGEEMYNMINNFYCQDILKLHIEELDGIKSYGGKR
;
A
#
# COMPACT_ATOMS: atom_id res chain seq x y z
N CYS A 1 6.32 -6.80 -6.94
CA CYS A 1 5.31 -7.82 -6.58
C CYS A 1 3.93 -7.24 -6.78
N LYS A 2 3.03 -8.00 -7.38
CA LYS A 2 1.62 -7.61 -7.45
C LYS A 2 0.78 -8.74 -6.88
N CYS A 3 -0.02 -8.43 -5.90
CA CYS A 3 -1.08 -9.28 -5.40
C CYS A 3 -2.35 -8.45 -5.46
N PHE A 4 -3.45 -9.03 -5.91
CA PHE A 4 -4.74 -8.35 -5.93
C PHE A 4 -5.87 -9.37 -5.95
N PHE A 5 -6.97 -9.02 -5.31
CA PHE A 5 -8.22 -9.75 -5.40
C PHE A 5 -9.04 -9.23 -6.58
N ASN A 6 -9.54 -10.13 -7.41
CA ASN A 6 -10.46 -9.80 -8.50
C ASN A 6 -11.86 -10.25 -8.11
N ASP A 7 -12.73 -9.29 -7.81
CA ASP A 7 -14.11 -9.49 -7.39
C ASP A 7 -15.02 -10.05 -8.49
N THR A 8 -14.64 -9.92 -9.74
CA THR A 8 -15.43 -10.43 -10.88
C THR A 8 -15.35 -11.94 -11.02
N ASN A 9 -14.19 -12.53 -10.77
CA ASN A 9 -13.95 -13.98 -10.89
C ASN A 9 -13.56 -14.67 -9.58
N ASN A 10 -13.50 -13.91 -8.49
CA ASN A 10 -13.27 -14.42 -7.15
C ASN A 10 -11.88 -15.07 -6.96
N VAL A 11 -10.87 -14.51 -7.57
CA VAL A 11 -9.52 -15.04 -7.57
C VAL A 11 -8.56 -14.03 -6.96
N VAL A 12 -7.74 -14.50 -6.02
CA VAL A 12 -6.56 -13.77 -5.54
C VAL A 12 -5.40 -14.09 -6.49
N TYR A 13 -4.90 -13.06 -7.16
CA TYR A 13 -3.74 -13.16 -8.05
C TYR A 13 -2.48 -12.88 -7.26
N LEU A 14 -1.53 -13.81 -7.29
CA LEU A 14 -0.24 -13.70 -6.62
C LEU A 14 0.89 -13.65 -7.64
N THR A 15 1.74 -12.65 -7.53
CA THR A 15 3.03 -12.65 -8.22
C THR A 15 4.10 -13.13 -7.24
N ILE A 16 4.79 -14.19 -7.56
CA ILE A 16 5.85 -14.75 -6.71
C ILE A 16 7.14 -13.91 -6.88
N PRO A 17 7.83 -13.55 -5.78
CA PRO A 17 7.47 -13.74 -4.37
C PRO A 17 6.58 -12.61 -3.86
N SER A 18 5.44 -12.95 -3.28
CA SER A 18 4.58 -12.01 -2.56
C SER A 18 4.84 -12.09 -1.06
N ALA A 19 4.87 -10.95 -0.38
CA ALA A 19 4.95 -10.94 1.08
C ALA A 19 3.67 -11.49 1.71
N SER A 20 3.81 -12.16 2.85
CA SER A 20 2.66 -12.75 3.56
C SER A 20 1.59 -11.71 3.92
N GLU A 21 2.01 -10.51 4.28
CA GLU A 21 1.12 -9.38 4.56
C GLU A 21 0.19 -9.11 3.38
N LEU A 22 0.73 -9.01 2.17
CA LEU A 22 -0.05 -8.72 0.96
C LEU A 22 -1.04 -9.85 0.62
N LEU A 23 -0.64 -11.11 0.82
CA LEU A 23 -1.55 -12.25 0.65
C LEU A 23 -2.73 -12.18 1.64
N PHE A 24 -2.46 -11.90 2.91
CA PHE A 24 -3.49 -11.81 3.93
C PHE A 24 -4.42 -10.61 3.72
N HIS A 25 -3.89 -9.49 3.24
CA HIS A 25 -4.65 -8.32 2.86
C HIS A 25 -5.66 -8.65 1.73
N GLU A 26 -5.21 -9.23 0.62
CA GLU A 26 -6.10 -9.59 -0.50
C GLU A 26 -7.12 -10.67 -0.12
N THR A 27 -6.71 -11.61 0.75
CA THR A 27 -7.65 -12.59 1.32
C THR A 27 -8.68 -11.90 2.21
N GLY A 28 -8.32 -10.86 2.94
CA GLY A 28 -9.24 -10.04 3.73
C GLY A 28 -10.32 -9.38 2.87
N HIS A 29 -9.97 -8.82 1.70
CA HIS A 29 -10.95 -8.31 0.74
C HIS A 29 -11.91 -9.42 0.26
N ALA A 30 -11.37 -10.58 -0.12
CA ALA A 30 -12.16 -11.70 -0.55
C ALA A 30 -13.17 -12.12 0.52
N LEU A 31 -12.72 -12.33 1.75
CA LEU A 31 -13.58 -12.69 2.87
C LEU A 31 -14.67 -11.64 3.13
N HIS A 32 -14.31 -10.35 3.15
CA HIS A 32 -15.27 -9.27 3.37
C HIS A 32 -16.37 -9.23 2.31
N LEU A 33 -16.00 -9.30 1.04
CA LEU A 33 -16.96 -9.18 -0.06
C LEU A 33 -17.83 -10.42 -0.25
N TYR A 34 -17.34 -11.60 0.16
CA TYR A 34 -18.06 -12.86 -0.02
C TYR A 34 -18.87 -13.31 1.18
N SER A 35 -18.33 -13.13 2.38
CA SER A 35 -18.95 -13.66 3.58
C SER A 35 -20.08 -12.77 4.09
N VAL A 36 -20.15 -11.51 3.62
CA VAL A 36 -21.10 -10.53 4.15
C VAL A 36 -22.11 -10.12 3.07
N PRO A 37 -23.42 -10.19 3.35
CA PRO A 37 -24.45 -9.68 2.46
C PRO A 37 -24.20 -8.22 2.05
N PRO A 38 -24.47 -7.81 0.81
CA PRO A 38 -24.16 -6.45 0.29
C PRO A 38 -24.70 -5.29 1.12
N MET A 39 -25.80 -5.51 1.85
CA MET A 39 -26.40 -4.50 2.71
C MET A 39 -25.70 -4.35 4.08
N LEU A 40 -24.89 -5.34 4.46
CA LEU A 40 -24.19 -5.39 5.75
C LEU A 40 -22.67 -5.19 5.60
N LEU A 41 -22.18 -4.83 4.41
CA LEU A 41 -20.76 -4.64 4.15
C LEU A 41 -20.11 -3.51 4.95
N VAL A 42 -20.89 -2.67 5.60
CA VAL A 42 -20.39 -1.60 6.48
C VAL A 42 -21.26 -1.58 7.73
N PRO A 43 -20.70 -1.60 8.93
CA PRO A 43 -21.46 -1.48 10.17
C PRO A 43 -22.32 -0.21 10.18
N PHE A 44 -23.51 -0.30 10.77
CA PHE A 44 -24.46 0.81 10.77
C PHE A 44 -23.91 2.07 11.44
N ASP A 45 -23.12 1.91 12.48
CA ASP A 45 -22.53 2.99 13.29
C ASP A 45 -21.15 3.45 12.82
N TYR A 46 -20.61 2.83 11.74
CA TYR A 46 -19.28 3.11 11.19
C TYR A 46 -19.02 4.62 10.96
N ALA A 47 -19.93 5.29 10.26
CA ALA A 47 -19.76 6.69 9.91
C ALA A 47 -19.67 7.60 11.15
N GLU A 48 -20.47 7.30 12.17
CA GLU A 48 -20.50 8.06 13.42
C GLU A 48 -19.22 7.80 14.26
N ILE A 49 -18.78 6.56 14.34
CA ILE A 49 -17.54 6.18 15.04
C ILE A 49 -16.34 6.83 14.35
N VAL A 50 -16.21 6.73 13.04
CA VAL A 50 -15.12 7.36 12.28
C VAL A 50 -15.10 8.88 12.46
N LYS A 51 -16.27 9.53 12.48
CA LYS A 51 -16.37 10.95 12.74
C LYS A 51 -15.81 11.31 14.13
N ARG A 52 -16.16 10.53 15.18
CA ARG A 52 -15.62 10.74 16.54
C ARG A 52 -14.11 10.52 16.59
N VAL A 53 -13.60 9.48 15.92
CA VAL A 53 -12.16 9.19 15.84
C VAL A 53 -11.41 10.36 15.20
N ARG A 54 -11.90 10.85 14.05
CA ARG A 54 -11.28 11.98 13.33
C ARG A 54 -11.30 13.30 14.11
N GLN A 55 -12.32 13.51 14.94
CA GLN A 55 -12.48 14.72 15.74
C GLN A 55 -11.76 14.66 17.09
N ASN A 56 -11.25 13.50 17.49
CA ASN A 56 -10.59 13.31 18.78
C ASN A 56 -9.13 13.80 18.71
N PRO A 57 -8.76 14.86 19.47
CA PRO A 57 -7.37 15.34 19.46
C PRO A 57 -6.34 14.31 19.95
N LYS A 58 -6.73 13.40 20.84
CA LYS A 58 -5.83 12.34 21.33
C LYS A 58 -5.51 11.34 20.22
N THR A 59 -6.47 11.01 19.39
CA THR A 59 -6.27 10.15 18.20
C THR A 59 -5.27 10.81 17.25
N LEU A 60 -5.44 12.10 16.95
CA LEU A 60 -4.55 12.80 16.05
C LEU A 60 -3.10 12.84 16.57
N ILE A 61 -2.90 13.04 17.87
CA ILE A 61 -1.58 12.96 18.52
C ILE A 61 -0.99 11.56 18.41
N ALA A 62 -1.81 10.51 18.64
CA ALA A 62 -1.37 9.13 18.51
C ALA A 62 -0.96 8.79 17.07
N VAL A 63 -1.73 9.24 16.07
CA VAL A 63 -1.40 9.13 14.65
C VAL A 63 -0.08 9.84 14.33
N GLU A 64 0.12 11.08 14.78
CA GLU A 64 1.37 11.83 14.55
C GLU A 64 2.58 11.08 15.12
N ASN A 65 2.49 10.58 16.34
CA ASN A 65 3.56 9.83 16.98
C ASN A 65 3.85 8.52 16.24
N PHE A 66 2.84 7.76 15.88
CA PHE A 66 2.98 6.53 15.10
C PHE A 66 3.65 6.80 13.74
N VAL A 67 3.15 7.76 12.98
CA VAL A 67 3.70 8.12 11.66
C VAL A 67 5.17 8.56 11.75
N LYS A 68 5.53 9.29 12.82
CA LYS A 68 6.92 9.69 13.06
C LYS A 68 7.85 8.49 13.26
N GLU A 69 7.44 7.49 14.05
CA GLU A 69 8.26 6.29 14.27
C GLU A 69 8.25 5.38 13.02
N TYR A 70 7.12 5.22 12.36
CA TYR A 70 7.00 4.50 11.08
C TYR A 70 7.94 5.10 10.02
N LYS A 71 7.93 6.41 9.86
CA LYS A 71 8.80 7.11 8.91
C LYS A 71 10.28 6.94 9.24
N LYS A 72 10.66 7.00 10.50
CA LYS A 72 12.03 6.76 10.94
C LYS A 72 12.52 5.35 10.58
N ILE A 73 11.65 4.34 10.69
CA ILE A 73 11.97 2.97 10.27
C ILE A 73 12.18 2.93 8.75
N THR A 74 11.23 3.50 7.99
CA THR A 74 11.28 3.55 6.53
C THR A 74 12.52 4.28 6.02
N ASP A 75 12.82 5.47 6.57
CA ASP A 75 13.99 6.28 6.21
C ASP A 75 15.31 5.52 6.47
N ASN A 76 15.40 4.78 7.59
CA ASN A 76 16.57 3.95 7.88
C ASN A 76 16.76 2.79 6.90
N ILE A 77 15.67 2.17 6.46
CA ILE A 77 15.70 1.09 5.47
C ILE A 77 16.09 1.66 4.10
N GLU A 78 15.46 2.76 3.71
CA GLU A 78 15.76 3.46 2.46
C GLU A 78 17.23 3.85 2.36
N GLU A 79 17.79 4.43 3.43
CA GLU A 79 19.20 4.82 3.47
C GLU A 79 20.15 3.63 3.29
N LYS A 80 19.85 2.47 3.89
CA LYS A 80 20.64 1.25 3.66
C LYS A 80 20.63 0.82 2.20
N PHE A 81 19.47 0.89 1.55
CA PHE A 81 19.36 0.53 0.13
C PHE A 81 19.96 1.61 -0.78
N ARG A 82 19.94 2.89 -0.38
CA ARG A 82 20.62 3.97 -1.10
C ARG A 82 22.13 3.73 -1.14
N GLN A 83 22.76 3.45 0.00
CA GLN A 83 24.19 3.14 0.08
C GLN A 83 24.54 1.90 -0.75
N LYS A 84 23.68 0.88 -0.74
CA LYS A 84 23.87 -0.32 -1.56
C LYS A 84 23.71 -0.02 -3.06
N ALA A 85 22.73 0.79 -3.44
CA ALA A 85 22.51 1.22 -4.80
C ALA A 85 23.72 2.01 -5.33
N ASP A 86 24.23 2.98 -4.56
CA ASP A 86 25.39 3.78 -4.95
C ASP A 86 26.58 2.88 -5.26
N LYS A 87 26.90 1.93 -4.37
CA LYS A 87 27.99 0.99 -4.63
C LYS A 87 27.79 0.15 -5.88
N ILE A 88 26.60 -0.45 -6.08
CA ILE A 88 26.30 -1.30 -7.24
C ILE A 88 26.42 -0.50 -8.54
N TYR A 89 25.87 0.69 -8.58
CA TYR A 89 25.83 1.49 -9.80
C TYR A 89 27.16 2.19 -10.10
N ASP A 90 27.98 2.49 -9.08
CA ASP A 90 29.35 2.95 -9.28
C ASP A 90 30.22 1.85 -9.88
N ASP A 91 30.08 0.60 -9.44
CA ASP A 91 30.75 -0.56 -10.04
C ASP A 91 30.31 -0.76 -11.50
N PHE A 92 29.01 -0.62 -11.80
CA PHE A 92 28.48 -0.71 -13.16
C PHE A 92 28.99 0.41 -14.08
N LEU A 93 29.16 1.63 -13.57
CA LEU A 93 29.70 2.74 -14.34
C LEU A 93 31.16 2.53 -14.77
N ASN A 94 31.91 1.73 -14.01
CA ASN A 94 33.27 1.34 -14.34
C ASN A 94 33.35 0.19 -15.37
N ASP A 95 32.20 -0.51 -15.61
CA ASP A 95 32.10 -1.59 -16.59
C ASP A 95 31.80 -1.05 -18.00
N LYS A 96 32.75 -1.22 -18.93
CA LYS A 96 32.65 -0.75 -20.33
C LYS A 96 31.47 -1.41 -21.07
N GLU A 97 31.20 -2.69 -20.84
CA GLU A 97 30.12 -3.41 -21.52
C GLU A 97 28.73 -2.97 -20.96
N TYR A 98 28.64 -2.67 -19.67
CA TYR A 98 27.43 -2.11 -19.08
C TYR A 98 27.13 -0.72 -19.67
N ARG A 99 28.10 0.16 -19.72
CA ARG A 99 27.94 1.49 -20.34
C ARG A 99 27.52 1.42 -21.82
N LYS A 100 28.06 0.47 -22.57
CA LYS A 100 27.66 0.24 -23.97
C LYS A 100 26.17 -0.21 -24.05
N ARG A 101 25.73 -1.07 -23.14
CA ARG A 101 24.33 -1.48 -23.06
C ARG A 101 23.41 -0.33 -22.73
N ILE A 102 23.76 0.51 -21.75
CA ILE A 102 22.99 1.72 -21.42
C ILE A 102 22.84 2.62 -22.65
N LYS A 103 23.94 2.91 -23.34
CA LYS A 103 23.90 3.77 -24.56
C LYS A 103 22.98 3.23 -25.63
N LYS A 104 22.99 1.92 -25.84
CA LYS A 104 22.06 1.26 -26.79
C LYS A 104 20.60 1.36 -26.32
N THR A 105 20.34 1.13 -25.05
CA THR A 105 19.00 1.24 -24.48
C THR A 105 18.46 2.67 -24.59
N LEU A 106 19.28 3.66 -24.27
CA LEU A 106 18.92 5.08 -24.41
C LEU A 106 18.66 5.47 -25.86
N SER A 107 19.49 5.01 -26.81
CA SER A 107 19.25 5.26 -28.24
C SER A 107 17.87 4.73 -28.66
N ASN A 108 17.54 3.49 -28.30
CA ASN A 108 16.24 2.89 -28.61
C ASN A 108 15.07 3.67 -27.97
N LEU A 109 15.20 4.07 -26.70
CA LEU A 109 14.18 4.86 -26.00
C LEU A 109 13.98 6.24 -26.65
N ILE A 110 15.05 6.89 -27.08
CA ILE A 110 15.00 8.18 -27.79
C ILE A 110 14.26 8.01 -29.11
N ASP A 111 14.60 6.98 -29.89
CA ASP A 111 13.95 6.71 -31.17
C ASP A 111 12.46 6.39 -31.02
N ASP A 112 12.08 5.56 -30.02
CA ASP A 112 10.68 5.26 -29.69
C ASP A 112 9.91 6.53 -29.29
N LYS A 113 10.53 7.41 -28.52
CA LYS A 113 9.90 8.67 -28.11
C LYS A 113 9.74 9.65 -29.26
N LYS A 114 10.72 9.75 -30.14
CA LYS A 114 10.62 10.57 -31.37
C LYS A 114 9.47 10.10 -32.23
N GLU A 115 9.35 8.79 -32.45
CA GLU A 115 8.25 8.22 -33.21
C GLU A 115 6.89 8.50 -32.56
N LYS A 116 6.78 8.31 -31.24
CA LYS A 116 5.56 8.57 -30.47
C LYS A 116 5.08 10.03 -30.55
N TYR A 117 6.01 10.97 -30.61
CA TYR A 117 5.69 12.40 -30.56
C TYR A 117 5.83 13.11 -31.92
N LYS A 118 6.04 12.36 -33.01
CA LYS A 118 6.20 12.95 -34.36
C LYS A 118 4.99 13.76 -34.82
N ASP A 119 3.77 13.40 -34.34
CA ASP A 119 2.53 14.10 -34.72
C ASP A 119 2.26 15.36 -33.88
N LEU A 120 3.11 15.64 -32.87
CA LEU A 120 3.06 16.90 -32.16
C LEU A 120 3.58 18.02 -33.07
N GLN A 121 2.90 19.15 -33.13
CA GLN A 121 3.31 20.33 -33.94
C GLN A 121 4.57 21.03 -33.32
N ILE A 122 5.58 20.25 -32.97
CA ILE A 122 6.84 20.73 -32.42
C ILE A 122 7.92 20.58 -33.54
N PRO A 123 8.71 21.63 -33.86
CA PRO A 123 9.81 21.50 -34.78
C PRO A 123 10.76 20.36 -34.39
N GLU A 124 11.14 19.51 -35.35
CA GLU A 124 11.96 18.31 -35.10
C GLU A 124 13.26 18.62 -34.31
N LYS A 125 13.93 19.71 -34.63
CA LYS A 125 15.14 20.16 -33.92
C LYS A 125 14.85 20.42 -32.43
N GLN A 126 13.69 21.01 -32.10
CA GLN A 126 13.30 21.32 -30.74
C GLN A 126 12.88 20.06 -29.99
N LEU A 127 12.17 19.16 -30.66
CA LEU A 127 11.79 17.84 -30.10
C LEU A 127 13.05 17.01 -29.77
N ASN A 128 14.01 16.96 -30.70
CA ASN A 128 15.29 16.26 -30.51
C ASN A 128 16.08 16.81 -29.32
N MET A 129 16.09 18.12 -29.13
CA MET A 129 16.77 18.77 -28.02
C MET A 129 16.10 18.38 -26.70
N ILE A 130 14.78 18.51 -26.58
CA ILE A 130 14.03 18.16 -25.37
C ILE A 130 14.24 16.69 -25.00
N ILE A 131 14.12 15.78 -25.98
CA ILE A 131 14.28 14.35 -25.73
C ILE A 131 15.71 14.02 -25.29
N SER A 132 16.73 14.59 -25.92
CA SER A 132 18.13 14.33 -25.55
C SER A 132 18.51 14.87 -24.18
N GLU A 133 17.90 15.98 -23.73
CA GLU A 133 18.10 16.51 -22.38
C GLU A 133 17.41 15.62 -21.30
N MET A 134 16.28 15.02 -21.64
CA MET A 134 15.52 14.15 -20.70
C MET A 134 16.10 12.73 -20.57
N TYR A 135 16.82 12.22 -21.57
CA TYR A 135 17.30 10.84 -21.64
C TYR A 135 18.83 10.77 -21.65
N THR A 136 19.46 11.28 -20.59
CA THR A 136 20.91 11.17 -20.39
C THR A 136 21.29 9.85 -19.68
N GLU A 137 22.58 9.44 -19.80
CA GLU A 137 23.11 8.30 -19.02
C GLU A 137 22.90 8.51 -17.51
N GLU A 138 23.13 9.73 -17.04
CA GLU A 138 22.98 10.10 -15.64
C GLU A 138 21.54 9.95 -15.15
N GLU A 139 20.56 10.50 -15.88
CA GLU A 139 19.15 10.39 -15.54
C GLU A 139 18.66 8.94 -15.59
N TYR A 140 19.13 8.15 -16.56
CA TYR A 140 18.82 6.73 -16.63
C TYR A 140 19.30 5.98 -15.38
N ILE A 141 20.56 6.21 -14.99
CA ILE A 141 21.16 5.59 -13.80
C ILE A 141 20.45 6.03 -12.53
N ASN A 142 20.17 7.32 -12.38
CA ASN A 142 19.42 7.85 -11.25
C ASN A 142 18.01 7.25 -11.16
N CYS A 143 17.36 7.04 -12.29
CA CYS A 143 16.08 6.36 -12.36
C CYS A 143 16.19 4.89 -11.89
N GLN A 144 17.20 4.14 -12.38
CA GLN A 144 17.42 2.76 -11.95
C GLN A 144 17.77 2.67 -10.45
N LYS A 145 18.59 3.58 -9.94
CA LYS A 145 18.88 3.67 -8.50
C LYS A 145 17.59 3.89 -7.70
N ARG A 146 16.74 4.82 -8.10
CA ARG A 146 15.44 5.08 -7.44
C ARG A 146 14.52 3.86 -7.45
N ILE A 147 14.40 3.18 -8.59
CA ILE A 147 13.61 1.95 -8.70
C ILE A 147 14.15 0.89 -7.74
N PHE A 148 15.47 0.64 -7.74
CA PHE A 148 16.11 -0.32 -6.86
C PHE A 148 15.85 0.00 -5.38
N ILE A 149 16.02 1.27 -4.97
CA ILE A 149 15.78 1.71 -3.59
C ILE A 149 14.32 1.49 -3.21
N ASN A 150 13.39 1.97 -4.02
CA ASN A 150 11.96 1.89 -3.74
C ASN A 150 11.47 0.44 -3.63
N GLU A 151 11.81 -0.41 -4.60
CA GLU A 151 11.38 -1.82 -4.61
C GLU A 151 11.94 -2.60 -3.42
N ASN A 152 13.21 -2.38 -3.06
CA ASN A 152 13.82 -3.08 -1.93
C ASN A 152 13.33 -2.53 -0.59
N THR A 153 13.08 -1.22 -0.48
CA THR A 153 12.49 -0.61 0.73
C THR A 153 11.07 -1.15 0.94
N GLU A 154 10.23 -1.13 -0.09
CA GLU A 154 8.87 -1.66 -0.03
C GLU A 154 8.87 -3.16 0.33
N SER A 155 9.69 -3.96 -0.34
CA SER A 155 9.81 -5.40 -0.05
C SER A 155 10.26 -5.67 1.39
N ASN A 156 11.20 -4.87 1.91
CA ASN A 156 11.67 -5.00 3.28
C ASN A 156 10.59 -4.61 4.29
N MET A 157 9.89 -3.50 4.05
CA MET A 157 8.77 -3.07 4.88
C MET A 157 7.67 -4.13 4.94
N ARG A 158 7.24 -4.68 3.81
CA ARG A 158 6.23 -5.75 3.77
C ARG A 158 6.67 -7.03 4.48
N THR A 159 7.96 -7.38 4.37
CA THR A 159 8.49 -8.63 4.95
C THR A 159 8.66 -8.56 6.45
N TYR A 160 9.18 -7.44 6.97
CA TYR A 160 9.59 -7.34 8.37
C TYR A 160 8.73 -6.38 9.20
N TYR A 161 7.93 -5.52 8.56
CA TYR A 161 7.11 -4.51 9.20
C TYR A 161 5.70 -4.46 8.61
N GLY A 162 5.22 -5.58 8.07
CA GLY A 162 3.91 -5.66 7.41
C GLY A 162 2.75 -5.23 8.31
N GLY A 163 2.81 -5.54 9.60
CA GLY A 163 1.80 -5.09 10.56
C GLY A 163 1.77 -3.57 10.73
N LEU A 164 2.93 -2.91 10.78
CA LEU A 164 2.97 -1.44 10.84
C LEU A 164 2.51 -0.79 9.53
N LEU A 165 2.82 -1.41 8.39
CA LEU A 165 2.31 -0.98 7.09
C LEU A 165 0.78 -1.06 7.06
N ALA A 166 0.20 -2.18 7.46
CA ALA A 166 -1.24 -2.37 7.52
C ALA A 166 -1.93 -1.38 8.48
N ILE A 167 -1.32 -1.06 9.63
CA ILE A 167 -1.81 -0.01 10.53
C ILE A 167 -1.80 1.36 9.83
N CYS A 168 -0.73 1.68 9.09
CA CYS A 168 -0.64 2.93 8.33
C CYS A 168 -1.77 3.04 7.30
N ASP A 169 -2.07 1.96 6.58
CA ASP A 169 -3.13 1.92 5.57
C ASP A 169 -4.53 2.00 6.22
N ILE A 170 -4.75 1.40 7.40
CA ILE A 170 -5.98 1.58 8.17
C ILE A 170 -6.17 3.06 8.55
N ILE A 171 -5.11 3.71 9.03
CA ILE A 171 -5.18 5.14 9.39
C ILE A 171 -5.47 5.98 8.15
N ASP A 172 -4.80 5.69 7.02
CA ASP A 172 -5.04 6.41 5.77
C ASP A 172 -6.49 6.25 5.29
N ALA A 173 -7.05 5.02 5.39
CA ALA A 173 -8.45 4.75 5.10
C ALA A 173 -9.38 5.53 6.05
N ILE A 174 -9.15 5.52 7.36
CA ILE A 174 -9.92 6.32 8.34
C ILE A 174 -9.92 7.81 7.96
N TYR A 175 -8.80 8.35 7.50
CA TYR A 175 -8.67 9.76 7.09
C TYR A 175 -8.87 9.98 5.60
N GLU A 176 -9.44 9.00 4.86
CA GLU A 176 -9.82 9.09 3.45
C GLU A 176 -8.67 9.53 2.54
N GLY A 177 -7.49 8.96 2.75
CA GLY A 177 -6.31 9.24 1.93
C GLY A 177 -5.60 10.57 2.26
N LYS A 178 -6.03 11.29 3.30
CA LYS A 178 -5.40 12.58 3.66
C LYS A 178 -4.00 12.39 4.22
N LEU A 179 -3.75 11.24 4.87
CA LEU A 179 -2.44 10.93 5.43
C LEU A 179 -1.41 10.74 4.31
N SER A 180 -1.67 9.86 3.36
CA SER A 180 -0.76 9.57 2.24
C SER A 180 -0.61 10.73 1.24
N ASN A 181 -1.56 11.65 1.18
CA ASN A 181 -1.48 12.87 0.38
C ASN A 181 -0.88 14.09 1.12
N GLY A 182 -0.43 13.92 2.38
CA GLY A 182 0.14 15.02 3.16
C GLY A 182 -0.84 16.15 3.44
N LEU A 183 -2.15 15.85 3.52
CA LEU A 183 -3.22 16.81 3.80
C LEU A 183 -3.74 16.72 5.23
N LEU A 184 -3.28 15.73 6.00
CA LEU A 184 -3.55 15.66 7.43
C LEU A 184 -2.63 16.62 8.15
N VAL A 185 -3.19 17.43 9.06
CA VAL A 185 -2.43 18.41 9.84
C VAL A 185 -2.70 18.23 11.32
N ASN A 186 -1.68 18.44 12.15
CA ASN A 186 -1.83 18.47 13.60
C ASN A 186 -2.45 19.80 14.11
N ALA A 187 -2.62 19.92 15.40
CA ALA A 187 -3.20 21.12 16.04
C ALA A 187 -2.39 22.41 15.79
N GLN A 188 -1.11 22.29 15.44
CA GLN A 188 -0.22 23.42 15.10
C GLN A 188 -0.18 23.72 13.60
N GLY A 189 -0.99 23.04 12.78
CA GLY A 189 -1.00 23.19 11.33
C GLY A 189 0.16 22.51 10.61
N LYS A 190 0.98 21.71 11.33
CA LYS A 190 2.07 20.94 10.72
C LYS A 190 1.50 19.69 10.03
N LYS A 191 1.98 19.40 8.82
CA LYS A 191 1.60 18.21 8.07
C LYS A 191 2.04 16.94 8.78
N ILE A 192 1.12 15.97 8.83
CA ILE A 192 1.38 14.58 9.15
C ILE A 192 1.30 13.85 7.82
N ASP A 193 2.41 13.26 7.38
CA ASP A 193 2.56 12.69 6.06
C ASP A 193 3.21 11.30 6.16
N SER A 194 2.61 10.33 5.48
CA SER A 194 3.19 9.00 5.30
C SER A 194 3.39 8.72 3.82
N THR A 195 4.38 7.89 3.51
CA THR A 195 4.63 7.44 2.14
C THR A 195 3.76 6.25 1.74
N SER A 196 2.96 5.72 2.68
CA SER A 196 2.06 4.58 2.48
C SER A 196 0.62 5.03 2.40
N GLY A 197 -0.21 4.27 1.66
CA GLY A 197 -1.64 4.50 1.49
C GLY A 197 -2.04 4.67 0.03
N HIS A 198 -3.36 4.72 -0.19
CA HIS A 198 -3.93 4.74 -1.54
C HIS A 198 -4.28 6.15 -2.06
N GLY A 199 -4.22 7.15 -1.21
CA GLY A 199 -4.55 8.52 -1.57
C GLY A 199 -6.06 8.83 -1.67
N ILE A 200 -6.36 10.14 -1.68
CA ILE A 200 -7.74 10.64 -1.64
C ILE A 200 -8.58 10.12 -2.80
N GLN A 201 -8.03 10.05 -4.01
CA GLN A 201 -8.80 9.63 -5.19
C GLN A 201 -9.33 8.20 -5.09
N TYR A 202 -8.66 7.34 -4.34
CA TYR A 202 -9.09 5.98 -4.09
C TYR A 202 -10.30 5.92 -3.17
N TYR A 203 -10.26 6.63 -2.05
CA TYR A 203 -11.29 6.58 -1.00
C TYR A 203 -12.53 7.42 -1.28
N HIS A 204 -12.44 8.45 -2.12
CA HIS A 204 -13.59 9.31 -2.44
C HIS A 204 -14.74 8.60 -3.18
N ARG A 205 -14.53 7.39 -3.64
CA ARG A 205 -15.49 6.70 -4.50
C ARG A 205 -16.64 6.05 -3.75
N ASN A 206 -16.38 5.49 -2.56
CA ASN A 206 -17.42 4.76 -1.82
C ASN A 206 -16.94 4.41 -0.40
N VAL A 207 -17.80 4.63 0.60
CA VAL A 207 -17.57 4.23 2.00
C VAL A 207 -17.29 2.72 2.15
N LYS A 208 -17.86 1.88 1.29
CA LYS A 208 -17.62 0.43 1.27
C LYS A 208 -16.17 0.11 0.93
N ILE A 209 -15.56 0.86 -0.02
CA ILE A 209 -14.14 0.69 -0.36
C ILE A 209 -13.27 1.02 0.85
N THR A 210 -13.54 2.17 1.49
CA THR A 210 -12.81 2.60 2.68
C THR A 210 -12.88 1.55 3.80
N PHE A 211 -14.07 1.02 4.08
CA PHE A 211 -14.23 0.00 5.12
C PHE A 211 -13.63 -1.34 4.71
N SER A 212 -13.70 -1.72 3.43
CA SER A 212 -13.06 -2.92 2.89
C SER A 212 -11.55 -2.89 3.08
N GLU A 213 -10.89 -1.74 2.86
CA GLU A 213 -9.47 -1.56 3.14
C GLU A 213 -9.14 -1.73 4.62
N ILE A 214 -9.97 -1.16 5.50
CA ILE A 214 -9.79 -1.33 6.96
C ILE A 214 -9.85 -2.81 7.34
N ILE A 215 -10.82 -3.56 6.83
CA ILE A 215 -11.00 -4.99 7.14
C ILE A 215 -9.88 -5.84 6.52
N ALA A 216 -9.46 -5.55 5.29
CA ALA A 216 -8.38 -6.27 4.63
C ALA A 216 -7.06 -6.11 5.38
N ASN A 217 -6.72 -4.90 5.78
CA ASN A 217 -5.52 -4.61 6.57
C ASN A 217 -5.61 -5.20 8.00
N PHE A 218 -6.78 -5.17 8.62
CA PHE A 218 -7.00 -5.81 9.91
C PHE A 218 -6.81 -7.34 9.82
N ALA A 219 -7.35 -7.98 8.78
CA ALA A 219 -7.13 -9.41 8.51
C ALA A 219 -5.65 -9.75 8.33
N ALA A 220 -4.89 -8.87 7.64
CA ALA A 220 -3.44 -9.02 7.51
C ALA A 220 -2.75 -8.97 8.87
N ILE A 221 -3.04 -7.97 9.70
CA ILE A 221 -2.45 -7.85 11.05
C ILE A 221 -2.72 -9.11 11.90
N VAL A 222 -3.95 -9.60 11.92
CA VAL A 222 -4.33 -10.78 12.74
C VAL A 222 -3.56 -12.04 12.35
N LYS A 223 -3.09 -12.15 11.12
CA LYS A 223 -2.39 -13.33 10.58
C LYS A 223 -0.87 -13.24 10.63
N LEU A 224 -0.31 -12.08 10.96
CA LEU A 224 1.13 -11.90 11.05
C LEU A 224 1.68 -12.40 12.40
N PRO A 225 2.97 -12.77 12.47
CA PRO A 225 3.59 -13.31 13.69
C PRO A 225 3.55 -12.35 14.89
N ASP A 226 3.57 -11.05 14.65
CA ASP A 226 3.56 -9.95 15.62
C ASP A 226 2.15 -9.34 15.82
N ALA A 227 1.11 -10.15 15.59
CA ALA A 227 -0.30 -9.72 15.63
C ALA A 227 -0.68 -9.03 16.93
N GLU A 228 -0.32 -9.60 18.09
CA GLU A 228 -0.70 -9.08 19.41
C GLU A 228 -0.17 -7.65 19.61
N GLU A 229 1.11 -7.42 19.30
CA GLU A 229 1.73 -6.10 19.41
C GLU A 229 1.08 -5.10 18.46
N ASN A 230 0.90 -5.46 17.20
CA ASN A 230 0.31 -4.58 16.19
C ASN A 230 -1.16 -4.27 16.48
N LEU A 231 -1.95 -5.23 16.97
CA LEU A 231 -3.34 -4.98 17.39
C LEU A 231 -3.39 -4.03 18.58
N GLN A 232 -2.46 -4.14 19.53
CA GLN A 232 -2.38 -3.19 20.65
C GLN A 232 -1.98 -1.78 20.19
N ILE A 233 -1.05 -1.67 19.24
CA ILE A 233 -0.68 -0.37 18.62
C ILE A 233 -1.90 0.24 17.92
N LEU A 234 -2.61 -0.54 17.09
CA LEU A 234 -3.82 -0.08 16.41
C LEU A 234 -4.87 0.41 17.41
N LYS A 235 -5.16 -0.39 18.45
CA LYS A 235 -6.13 -0.03 19.49
C LYS A 235 -5.78 1.28 20.19
N ASN A 236 -4.50 1.49 20.50
CA ASN A 236 -4.02 2.73 21.14
C ASN A 236 -4.19 3.96 20.23
N ILE A 237 -4.10 3.77 18.91
CA ILE A 237 -4.24 4.86 17.93
C ILE A 237 -5.71 5.19 17.69
N VAL A 238 -6.52 4.21 17.29
CA VAL A 238 -7.91 4.44 16.85
C VAL A 238 -8.90 4.53 18.01
N GLY A 239 -8.48 4.10 19.20
CA GLY A 239 -9.32 4.02 20.40
C GLY A 239 -10.15 2.73 20.49
N GLU A 240 -10.64 2.45 21.68
CA GLU A 240 -11.33 1.20 21.99
C GLU A 240 -12.60 0.99 21.18
N GLU A 241 -13.38 2.03 20.98
CA GLU A 241 -14.65 1.96 20.25
C GLU A 241 -14.48 1.54 18.81
N MET A 242 -13.57 2.20 18.08
CA MET A 242 -13.26 1.88 16.69
C MET A 242 -12.61 0.51 16.57
N TYR A 243 -11.66 0.19 17.45
CA TYR A 243 -11.02 -1.12 17.48
C TYR A 243 -12.05 -2.23 17.69
N ASN A 244 -12.93 -2.10 18.67
CA ASN A 244 -13.96 -3.11 18.97
C ASN A 244 -14.95 -3.28 17.80
N MET A 245 -15.33 -2.19 17.12
CA MET A 245 -16.17 -2.27 15.94
C MET A 245 -15.50 -3.10 14.84
N ILE A 246 -14.23 -2.81 14.50
CA ILE A 246 -13.48 -3.55 13.47
C ILE A 246 -13.33 -5.03 13.87
N ASN A 247 -12.88 -5.29 15.12
CA ASN A 247 -12.64 -6.63 15.61
C ASN A 247 -13.93 -7.46 15.69
N ASN A 248 -15.03 -6.88 16.17
CA ASN A 248 -16.31 -7.58 16.23
C ASN A 248 -16.83 -7.90 14.83
N PHE A 249 -16.75 -6.95 13.90
CA PHE A 249 -17.15 -7.20 12.53
C PHE A 249 -16.31 -8.31 11.88
N TYR A 250 -15.00 -8.29 12.05
CA TYR A 250 -14.12 -9.33 11.53
C TYR A 250 -14.39 -10.70 12.17
N CYS A 251 -14.51 -10.77 13.48
CA CYS A 251 -14.67 -12.05 14.19
C CYS A 251 -16.08 -12.62 14.10
N GLN A 252 -17.12 -11.77 14.20
CA GLN A 252 -18.50 -12.21 14.29
C GLN A 252 -19.20 -12.26 12.92
N ASP A 253 -19.00 -11.24 12.09
CA ASP A 253 -19.73 -11.13 10.82
C ASP A 253 -18.99 -11.82 9.66
N ILE A 254 -17.65 -11.86 9.69
CA ILE A 254 -16.86 -12.51 8.63
C ILE A 254 -16.51 -13.95 9.01
N LEU A 255 -15.75 -14.16 10.09
CA LEU A 255 -15.24 -15.50 10.41
C LEU A 255 -16.33 -16.45 10.85
N LYS A 256 -17.32 -15.98 11.61
CA LYS A 256 -18.41 -16.85 12.07
C LYS A 256 -19.29 -17.32 10.92
N LEU A 257 -19.67 -16.43 10.01
CA LEU A 257 -20.45 -16.81 8.82
C LEU A 257 -19.69 -17.84 7.97
N HIS A 258 -18.39 -17.65 7.80
CA HIS A 258 -17.57 -18.58 7.03
C HIS A 258 -17.45 -19.96 7.70
N ILE A 259 -17.36 -20.02 9.02
CA ILE A 259 -17.36 -21.31 9.77
C ILE A 259 -18.72 -22.02 9.64
N GLU A 260 -19.82 -21.30 9.73
CA GLU A 260 -21.17 -21.87 9.58
C GLU A 260 -21.41 -22.43 8.17
N GLU A 261 -20.90 -21.77 7.11
CA GLU A 261 -20.94 -22.29 5.75
C GLU A 261 -20.12 -23.57 5.59
N LEU A 262 -18.90 -23.63 6.15
CA LEU A 262 -18.05 -24.83 6.09
C LEU A 262 -18.66 -26.02 6.84
N ASP A 263 -19.32 -25.79 7.97
CA ASP A 263 -20.02 -26.82 8.73
C ASP A 263 -21.30 -27.29 7.99
N GLY A 264 -21.99 -26.40 7.31
CA GLY A 264 -23.09 -26.71 6.41
C GLY A 264 -22.65 -27.62 5.25
N ILE A 265 -21.53 -27.35 4.62
CA ILE A 265 -20.97 -28.19 3.53
C ILE A 265 -20.60 -29.59 4.03
N LYS A 266 -20.01 -29.72 5.22
CA LYS A 266 -19.71 -31.01 5.84
C LYS A 266 -20.96 -31.84 6.11
N SER A 267 -22.08 -31.21 6.51
CA SER A 267 -23.34 -31.87 6.75
C SER A 267 -24.03 -32.40 5.48
N TYR A 268 -23.81 -31.78 4.32
CA TYR A 268 -24.30 -32.24 3.02
C TYR A 268 -23.43 -33.33 2.37
N GLY A 269 -22.14 -33.39 2.68
CA GLY A 269 -21.21 -34.41 2.15
C GLY A 269 -21.28 -35.77 2.83
N GLY A 270 -22.01 -35.91 3.94
CA GLY A 270 -22.15 -37.13 4.72
C GLY A 270 -23.29 -38.08 4.30
N LYS A 271 -24.01 -37.78 3.24
CA LYS A 271 -25.06 -38.67 2.67
C LYS A 271 -24.74 -39.04 1.23
N ARG A 272 -23.73 -39.83 1.05
CA ARG A 272 -23.53 -40.65 -0.17
C ARG A 272 -23.18 -42.08 0.23
#